data_574d176318857e8f9c2a2517ca493694
#
_entry.id   574d176318857e8f9c2a2517ca493694
#
_cell.length_a   1.000
_cell.length_b   1.000
_cell.length_c   1.000
_cell.angle_alpha   90.00
_cell.angle_beta   90.00
_cell.angle_gamma   90.00
#
_symmetry.space_group_name_H-M   'P 1'
#
loop_
_entity.id
_entity.type
_entity.pdbx_description
1 polymer ?
#
loop_
_entity_poly.entity_id
_entity_poly.type
_entity_poly.pdbx_seq_one_letter_code
_entity_poly.pdbx_strand_id
1 'polypeptide(L)'
;MSTKALDCHYSISGSGPAIFLTHGIGASEDAWRFIVPKLSKNFTVVTYDLRGHGKSPVTHKNFSLDDLILDLEKIREKTNID
;
A
#
# COMPACT_ATOMS: atom_id res chain seq x y z
N MET A 1 -4.89 -23.14 -6.78
CA MET A 1 -5.64 -22.02 -7.32
C MET A 1 -4.89 -20.72 -7.04
N SER A 2 -4.59 -19.97 -8.05
CA SER A 2 -3.83 -18.75 -7.89
C SER A 2 -4.70 -17.66 -7.25
N THR A 3 -4.09 -16.90 -6.33
CA THR A 3 -4.74 -15.76 -5.73
C THR A 3 -4.57 -14.56 -6.64
N LYS A 4 -5.66 -13.83 -6.82
CA LYS A 4 -5.65 -12.65 -7.66
C LYS A 4 -5.31 -11.42 -6.84
N ALA A 5 -4.40 -10.58 -7.35
CA ALA A 5 -4.09 -9.30 -6.72
C ALA A 5 -5.32 -8.40 -6.72
N LEU A 6 -5.54 -7.66 -5.65
CA LEU A 6 -6.63 -6.70 -5.52
C LEU A 6 -6.13 -5.28 -5.77
N ASP A 7 -7.04 -4.42 -6.21
CA ASP A 7 -6.76 -2.99 -6.41
C ASP A 7 -6.89 -2.27 -5.08
N CYS A 8 -5.83 -2.27 -4.29
CA CYS A 8 -5.83 -1.60 -3.00
C CYS A 8 -5.73 -0.09 -3.18
N HIS A 9 -6.37 0.64 -2.27
CA HIS A 9 -6.28 2.09 -2.24
C HIS A 9 -4.88 2.53 -1.86
N TYR A 10 -4.33 3.51 -2.57
CA TYR A 10 -3.00 4.03 -2.27
C TYR A 10 -2.93 5.54 -2.48
N SER A 11 -1.90 6.15 -1.89
CA SER A 11 -1.62 7.57 -2.02
C SER A 11 -0.13 7.75 -2.31
N ILE A 12 0.20 8.77 -3.11
CA ILE A 12 1.59 9.07 -3.47
C ILE A 12 1.88 10.51 -3.10
N SER A 13 3.01 10.76 -2.44
CA SER A 13 3.44 12.10 -2.05
C SER A 13 4.93 12.27 -2.28
N GLY A 14 5.35 13.49 -2.62
CA GLY A 14 6.76 13.83 -2.71
C GLY A 14 7.42 13.43 -4.02
N SER A 15 8.75 13.51 -4.02
CA SER A 15 9.58 13.10 -5.15
C SER A 15 10.94 12.64 -4.65
N GLY A 16 11.65 11.88 -5.47
CA GLY A 16 12.92 11.27 -5.11
C GLY A 16 12.81 9.76 -5.03
N PRO A 17 13.77 9.09 -4.38
CA PRO A 17 13.72 7.63 -4.24
C PRO A 17 12.41 7.17 -3.59
N ALA A 18 11.91 6.02 -4.01
CA ALA A 18 10.61 5.52 -3.56
C ALA A 18 10.68 4.81 -2.20
N ILE A 19 9.69 5.06 -1.37
CA ILE A 19 9.46 4.34 -0.11
C ILE A 19 8.01 3.88 -0.09
N PHE A 20 7.79 2.59 0.13
CA PHE A 20 6.46 2.03 0.30
C PHE A 20 6.24 1.73 1.77
N LEU A 21 5.19 2.32 2.36
CA LEU A 21 4.88 2.15 3.78
C LEU A 21 3.67 1.23 3.93
N THR A 22 3.89 0.10 4.60
CA THR A 22 2.85 -0.88 4.88
C THR A 22 2.40 -0.77 6.33
N HIS A 23 1.10 -0.53 6.55
CA HIS A 23 0.56 -0.46 7.91
C HIS A 23 0.36 -1.86 8.49
N GLY A 24 0.12 -1.91 9.82
CA GLY A 24 -0.17 -3.17 10.48
C GLY A 24 -1.63 -3.60 10.30
N ILE A 25 -1.88 -4.89 10.53
CA ILE A 25 -3.24 -5.44 10.48
C ILE A 25 -4.10 -4.71 11.50
N GLY A 26 -5.29 -4.29 11.08
CA GLY A 26 -6.21 -3.53 11.92
C GLY A 26 -6.03 -2.01 11.85
N ALA A 27 -5.06 -1.53 11.06
CA ALA A 27 -4.84 -0.10 10.86
C ALA A 27 -5.21 0.32 9.44
N SER A 28 -4.64 1.39 8.93
CA SER A 28 -4.83 1.87 7.56
C SER A 28 -3.66 2.78 7.19
N GLU A 29 -3.67 3.30 5.96
CA GLU A 29 -2.61 4.24 5.53
C GLU A 29 -2.57 5.50 6.41
N ASP A 30 -3.65 5.83 7.10
CA ASP A 30 -3.70 6.95 8.02
C ASP A 30 -2.67 6.84 9.16
N ALA A 31 -2.19 5.63 9.45
CA ALA A 31 -1.14 5.43 10.45
C ALA A 31 0.10 6.27 10.14
N TRP A 32 0.30 6.63 8.88
CA TRP A 32 1.49 7.35 8.42
C TRP A 32 1.28 8.86 8.28
N ARG A 33 0.12 9.39 8.64
CA ARG A 33 -0.23 10.78 8.35
C ARG A 33 0.72 11.83 8.92
N PHE A 34 1.42 11.51 10.00
CA PHE A 34 2.38 12.45 10.60
C PHE A 34 3.78 12.31 10.03
N ILE A 35 4.13 11.14 9.49
CA ILE A 35 5.47 10.91 8.99
C ILE A 35 5.59 11.20 7.49
N VAL A 36 4.52 11.03 6.72
CA VAL A 36 4.53 11.27 5.28
C VAL A 36 4.99 12.68 4.90
N PRO A 37 4.49 13.76 5.55
CA PRO A 37 4.95 15.11 5.20
C PRO A 37 6.45 15.32 5.38
N LYS A 38 7.05 14.61 6.34
CA LYS A 38 8.49 14.71 6.58
C LYS A 38 9.29 13.94 5.55
N LEU A 39 8.86 12.71 5.24
CA LEU A 39 9.54 11.86 4.27
C LEU A 39 9.39 12.37 2.85
N SER A 40 8.24 12.96 2.51
CA SER A 40 7.98 13.41 1.14
C SER A 40 8.82 14.61 0.72
N LYS A 41 9.57 15.21 1.64
CA LYS A 41 10.53 16.27 1.28
C LYS A 41 11.69 15.72 0.48
N ASN A 42 12.07 14.45 0.69
CA ASN A 42 13.24 13.85 0.06
C ASN A 42 12.94 12.53 -0.66
N PHE A 43 11.72 12.01 -0.52
CA PHE A 43 11.36 10.70 -1.05
C PHE A 43 10.00 10.76 -1.73
N THR A 44 9.81 9.83 -2.68
CA THR A 44 8.47 9.54 -3.19
C THR A 44 7.87 8.51 -2.24
N VAL A 45 6.85 8.92 -1.49
CA VAL A 45 6.25 8.08 -0.45
C VAL A 45 4.94 7.51 -0.94
N VAL A 46 4.85 6.18 -0.97
CA VAL A 46 3.62 5.48 -1.34
C VAL A 46 3.08 4.81 -0.10
N THR A 47 1.86 5.20 0.30
CA THR A 47 1.13 4.55 1.39
C THR A 47 -0.08 3.86 0.80
N TYR A 48 -0.50 2.77 1.39
CA TYR A 48 -1.66 2.05 0.88
C TYR A 48 -2.38 1.32 2.00
N ASP A 49 -3.65 1.02 1.76
CA ASP A 49 -4.46 0.22 2.69
C ASP A 49 -4.39 -1.23 2.27
N LEU A 50 -4.07 -2.12 3.23
CA LEU A 50 -4.11 -3.56 2.99
C LEU A 50 -5.52 -3.98 2.62
N ARG A 51 -5.65 -5.12 1.91
CA ARG A 51 -6.98 -5.62 1.58
C ARG A 51 -7.85 -5.76 2.83
N GLY A 52 -9.10 -5.39 2.72
CA GLY A 52 -10.03 -5.42 3.84
C GLY A 52 -9.83 -4.31 4.87
N HIS A 53 -8.92 -3.37 4.62
CA HIS A 53 -8.63 -2.26 5.53
C HIS A 53 -8.87 -0.92 4.83
N GLY A 54 -9.23 0.10 5.61
CA GLY A 54 -9.42 1.44 5.11
C GLY A 54 -10.34 1.48 3.88
N LYS A 55 -9.85 2.04 2.78
CA LYS A 55 -10.60 2.16 1.53
C LYS A 55 -10.33 1.04 0.54
N SER A 56 -9.49 0.06 0.90
CA SER A 56 -9.18 -1.06 0.01
C SER A 56 -10.32 -2.06 -0.04
N PRO A 57 -10.41 -2.86 -1.14
CA PRO A 57 -11.48 -3.85 -1.27
C PRO A 57 -11.48 -4.87 -0.14
N VAL A 58 -12.67 -5.32 0.22
CA VAL A 58 -12.87 -6.37 1.22
C VAL A 58 -12.98 -7.70 0.51
N THR A 59 -12.40 -8.73 1.11
CA THR A 59 -12.55 -10.10 0.63
C THR A 59 -13.14 -10.96 1.74
N HIS A 60 -13.96 -11.92 1.35
CA HIS A 60 -14.56 -12.87 2.30
C HIS A 60 -13.64 -14.06 2.57
N LYS A 61 -12.55 -14.16 1.84
CA LYS A 61 -11.61 -15.26 1.99
C LYS A 61 -10.47 -14.85 2.92
N ASN A 62 -9.94 -15.83 3.65
CA ASN A 62 -8.70 -15.61 4.36
C ASN A 62 -7.61 -15.30 3.35
N PHE A 63 -6.63 -14.52 3.76
CA PHE A 63 -5.51 -14.18 2.90
C PHE A 63 -4.19 -14.48 3.62
N SER A 64 -3.18 -14.72 2.81
CA SER A 64 -1.84 -15.02 3.28
C SER A 64 -0.92 -13.83 3.05
N LEU A 65 0.31 -13.92 3.57
CA LEU A 65 1.33 -12.93 3.29
C LEU A 65 1.59 -12.83 1.79
N ASP A 66 1.55 -13.95 1.06
CA ASP A 66 1.74 -13.93 -0.39
C ASP A 66 0.68 -13.10 -1.09
N ASP A 67 -0.56 -13.13 -0.60
CA ASP A 67 -1.64 -12.31 -1.16
C ASP A 67 -1.35 -10.82 -0.97
N LEU A 68 -0.82 -10.45 0.20
CA LEU A 68 -0.47 -9.06 0.48
C LEU A 68 0.70 -8.60 -0.41
N ILE A 69 1.65 -9.49 -0.68
CA ILE A 69 2.77 -9.19 -1.57
C ILE A 69 2.27 -8.96 -3.00
N LEU A 70 1.32 -9.76 -3.47
CA LEU A 70 0.72 -9.58 -4.80
C LEU A 70 0.02 -8.23 -4.91
N ASP A 71 -0.69 -7.80 -3.87
CA ASP A 71 -1.36 -6.52 -3.85
C ASP A 71 -0.35 -5.36 -3.94
N LEU A 72 0.75 -5.45 -3.19
CA LEU A 72 1.81 -4.46 -3.23
C LEU A 72 2.48 -4.39 -4.61
N GLU A 73 2.78 -5.55 -5.21
CA GLU A 73 3.36 -5.60 -6.55
C GLU A 73 2.43 -4.97 -7.58
N LYS A 74 1.12 -5.14 -7.43
CA LYS A 74 0.16 -4.52 -8.33
C LYS A 74 0.22 -2.99 -8.25
N ILE A 75 0.37 -2.44 -7.04
CA ILE A 75 0.53 -1.00 -6.85
C ILE A 75 1.84 -0.54 -7.50
N ARG A 76 2.93 -1.25 -7.28
CA ARG A 76 4.23 -0.91 -7.85
C ARG A 76 4.18 -0.87 -9.38
N GLU A 77 3.58 -1.88 -9.99
CA GLU A 77 3.44 -1.94 -11.45
C GLU A 77 2.53 -0.83 -11.97
N LYS A 78 1.41 -0.61 -11.30
CA LYS A 78 0.41 0.37 -11.71
C LYS A 78 0.93 1.81 -11.64
N THR A 79 1.76 2.10 -10.64
CA THR A 79 2.33 3.44 -10.45
C THR A 79 3.65 3.63 -11.20
N ASN A 80 4.24 2.54 -11.67
CA ASN A 80 5.55 2.54 -12.33
C ASN A 80 6.65 3.16 -11.46
N ILE A 81 6.54 2.94 -10.15
CA ILE A 81 7.51 3.39 -9.16
C ILE A 81 8.33 2.19 -8.69
N ASP A 82 9.63 2.32 -8.66
CA ASP A 82 10.54 1.30 -8.15
C ASP A 82 11.19 1.72 -6.85
#